data_0265ff40768089df3f920d6bc5cc8677
#
_entry.id   0265ff40768089df3f920d6bc5cc8677
#
_cell.length_a   1.000
_cell.length_b   1.000
_cell.length_c   1.000
_cell.angle_alpha   90.00
_cell.angle_beta   90.00
_cell.angle_gamma   90.00
#
_symmetry.space_group_name_H-M   'P 1'
#
loop_
_entity.id
_entity.type
_entity.pdbx_description
1 polymer ?
#
loop_
_entity_poly.entity_id
_entity_poly.type
_entity_poly.pdbx_seq_one_letter_code
_entity_poly.pdbx_strand_id
1 'polypeptide(L)'
;VPTTTERLLLLLSLLQTRRDWPGGVLAERLGIAPRTVRRDVDRLRTMGYRIDAAKGPDGGYRLEAGAELPPLLFDDEQVLALTAALRAPVAGLEEASARALATVRQVLPARLRPRADALRFTVAAAPAPAVPPERLVAVAAAVRASE
;
A
#
# COMPACT_ATOMS: atom_id res chain seq x y z
N VAL A 1 -20.75 -2.04 -16.16
CA VAL A 1 -19.52 -2.83 -16.27
C VAL A 1 -18.34 -1.86 -16.10
N PRO A 2 -17.43 -2.07 -15.17
CA PRO A 2 -16.30 -1.15 -14.96
C PRO A 2 -15.44 -1.07 -16.23
N THR A 3 -14.92 0.10 -16.50
CA THR A 3 -13.94 0.30 -17.59
C THR A 3 -12.70 -0.57 -17.36
N THR A 4 -11.89 -0.76 -18.39
CA THR A 4 -10.64 -1.55 -18.24
C THR A 4 -9.72 -0.95 -17.18
N THR A 5 -9.61 0.38 -17.14
CA THR A 5 -8.77 1.07 -16.14
C THR A 5 -9.30 0.89 -14.72
N GLU A 6 -10.58 1.11 -14.48
CA GLU A 6 -11.20 0.87 -13.18
C GLU A 6 -11.02 -0.57 -12.72
N ARG A 7 -11.18 -1.52 -13.62
CA ARG A 7 -11.01 -2.95 -13.32
C ARG A 7 -9.56 -3.30 -12.95
N LEU A 8 -8.57 -2.74 -13.66
CA LEU A 8 -7.14 -2.93 -13.34
C LEU A 8 -6.80 -2.36 -11.95
N LEU A 9 -7.34 -1.19 -11.60
CA LEU A 9 -7.16 -0.59 -10.29
C LEU A 9 -7.82 -1.42 -9.18
N LEU A 10 -9.03 -1.93 -9.41
CA LEU A 10 -9.72 -2.84 -8.48
C LEU A 10 -8.94 -4.15 -8.29
N LEU A 11 -8.45 -4.75 -9.38
CA LEU A 11 -7.62 -5.95 -9.31
C LEU A 11 -6.35 -5.71 -8.50
N LEU A 12 -5.65 -4.59 -8.75
CA LEU A 12 -4.46 -4.22 -8.00
C LEU A 12 -4.77 -4.01 -6.51
N SER A 13 -5.85 -3.30 -6.19
CA SER A 13 -6.30 -3.12 -4.82
C SER A 13 -6.56 -4.45 -4.11
N LEU A 14 -7.22 -5.40 -4.76
CA LEU A 14 -7.43 -6.74 -4.20
C LEU A 14 -6.10 -7.45 -3.96
N LEU A 15 -5.18 -7.45 -4.92
CA LEU A 15 -3.87 -8.10 -4.80
C LEU A 15 -3.02 -7.52 -3.66
N GLN A 16 -3.25 -6.27 -3.25
CA GLN A 16 -2.57 -5.64 -2.13
C GLN A 16 -3.15 -6.01 -0.75
N THR A 17 -4.40 -6.50 -0.68
CA THR A 17 -5.07 -6.76 0.61
C THR A 17 -4.68 -8.09 1.24
N ARG A 18 -4.24 -9.06 0.47
CA ARG A 18 -3.76 -10.35 0.99
C ARG A 18 -2.78 -11.00 0.02
N ARG A 19 -1.95 -11.89 0.56
CA ARG A 19 -0.83 -12.48 -0.16
C ARG A 19 -1.24 -13.33 -1.35
N ASP A 20 -2.22 -14.22 -1.16
CA ASP A 20 -2.63 -15.19 -2.18
C ASP A 20 -4.10 -15.02 -2.55
N TRP A 21 -4.37 -14.93 -3.83
CA TRP A 21 -5.71 -14.80 -4.37
C TRP A 21 -6.02 -15.92 -5.36
N PRO A 22 -6.95 -16.84 -5.05
CA PRO A 22 -7.46 -17.80 -6.04
C PRO A 22 -8.05 -17.07 -7.24
N GLY A 23 -7.70 -17.52 -8.46
CA GLY A 23 -8.13 -16.86 -9.69
C GLY A 23 -9.65 -16.82 -9.86
N GLY A 24 -10.35 -17.88 -9.41
CA GLY A 24 -11.82 -17.94 -9.40
C GLY A 24 -12.45 -16.88 -8.49
N VAL A 25 -11.89 -16.68 -7.30
CA VAL A 25 -12.37 -15.66 -6.34
C VAL A 25 -12.16 -14.24 -6.88
N LEU A 26 -11.05 -13.98 -7.57
CA LEU A 26 -10.83 -12.70 -8.24
C LEU A 26 -11.85 -12.48 -9.36
N ALA A 27 -12.12 -13.50 -10.16
CA ALA A 27 -13.10 -13.44 -11.24
C ALA A 27 -14.50 -13.11 -10.71
N GLU A 28 -14.91 -13.77 -9.63
CA GLU A 28 -16.19 -13.54 -8.95
C GLU A 28 -16.30 -12.11 -8.39
N ARG A 29 -15.27 -11.67 -7.63
CA ARG A 29 -15.27 -10.34 -7.02
C ARG A 29 -15.26 -9.20 -8.04
N LEU A 30 -14.60 -9.40 -9.16
CA LEU A 30 -14.54 -8.42 -10.25
C LEU A 30 -15.72 -8.54 -11.22
N GLY A 31 -16.56 -9.55 -11.09
CA GLY A 31 -17.69 -9.82 -11.99
C GLY A 31 -17.27 -10.10 -13.44
N ILE A 32 -16.14 -10.80 -13.63
CA ILE A 32 -15.55 -11.08 -14.97
C ILE A 32 -15.14 -12.55 -15.12
N ALA A 33 -14.94 -12.98 -16.36
CA ALA A 33 -14.47 -14.33 -16.63
C ALA A 33 -12.99 -14.53 -16.19
N PRO A 34 -12.58 -15.75 -15.75
CA PRO A 34 -11.20 -16.05 -15.37
C PRO A 34 -10.16 -15.69 -16.44
N ARG A 35 -10.49 -15.86 -17.71
CA ARG A 35 -9.62 -15.45 -18.84
C ARG A 35 -9.36 -13.94 -18.85
N THR A 36 -10.34 -13.13 -18.41
CA THR A 36 -10.20 -11.67 -18.33
C THR A 36 -9.28 -11.30 -17.17
N VAL A 37 -9.40 -11.97 -16.01
CA VAL A 37 -8.46 -11.81 -14.88
C VAL A 37 -7.02 -12.05 -15.35
N ARG A 38 -6.79 -13.16 -16.06
CA ARG A 38 -5.46 -13.49 -16.60
C ARG A 38 -4.90 -12.37 -17.50
N ARG A 39 -5.72 -11.88 -18.43
CA ARG A 39 -5.32 -10.78 -19.32
C ARG A 39 -5.01 -9.50 -18.55
N ASP A 40 -5.79 -9.19 -17.53
CA ASP A 40 -5.59 -8.01 -16.70
C ASP A 40 -4.34 -8.13 -15.82
N VAL A 41 -4.04 -9.32 -15.29
CA VAL A 41 -2.76 -9.62 -14.62
C VAL A 41 -1.59 -9.41 -15.58
N ASP A 42 -1.67 -9.88 -16.81
CA ASP A 42 -0.59 -9.69 -17.80
C ASP A 42 -0.40 -8.21 -18.15
N ARG A 43 -1.47 -7.42 -18.18
CA ARG A 43 -1.38 -5.94 -18.32
C ARG A 43 -0.68 -5.28 -17.13
N LEU A 44 -1.04 -5.67 -15.90
CA LEU A 44 -0.36 -5.16 -14.70
C LEU A 44 1.13 -5.52 -14.71
N ARG A 45 1.48 -6.73 -15.16
CA ARG A 45 2.90 -7.13 -15.36
C ARG A 45 3.62 -6.22 -16.35
N THR A 46 2.97 -5.90 -17.47
CA THR A 46 3.52 -4.96 -18.47
C THR A 46 3.71 -3.54 -17.89
N MET A 47 2.90 -3.17 -16.89
CA MET A 47 3.03 -1.90 -16.17
C MET A 47 4.10 -1.95 -15.06
N GLY A 48 4.81 -3.06 -14.89
CA GLY A 48 5.91 -3.21 -13.93
C GLY A 48 5.57 -3.88 -12.61
N TYR A 49 4.31 -4.33 -12.41
CA TYR A 49 3.95 -5.08 -11.20
C TYR A 49 4.43 -6.52 -11.29
N ARG A 50 5.09 -6.99 -10.24
CA ARG A 50 5.55 -8.38 -10.14
C ARG A 50 4.42 -9.23 -9.55
N ILE A 51 3.74 -9.97 -10.42
CA ILE A 51 2.62 -10.82 -10.03
C ILE A 51 2.94 -12.25 -10.42
N ASP A 52 3.09 -13.12 -9.43
CA ASP A 52 3.28 -14.55 -9.62
C ASP A 52 1.93 -15.26 -9.80
N ALA A 53 1.97 -16.38 -10.55
CA ALA A 53 0.82 -17.26 -10.76
C ALA A 53 1.14 -18.65 -10.22
N ALA A 54 0.38 -19.12 -9.25
CA ALA A 54 0.39 -20.51 -8.83
C ALA A 54 -0.44 -21.35 -9.78
N LYS A 55 0.13 -22.49 -10.23
CA LYS A 55 -0.56 -23.47 -11.09
C LYS A 55 -1.37 -24.45 -10.25
N GLY A 56 -2.45 -24.97 -10.81
CA GLY A 56 -3.27 -26.01 -10.20
C GLY A 56 -4.75 -25.64 -10.10
N PRO A 57 -5.62 -26.55 -9.61
CA PRO A 57 -7.06 -26.29 -9.48
C PRO A 57 -7.37 -25.14 -8.52
N ASP A 58 -6.53 -24.95 -7.50
CA ASP A 58 -6.58 -23.82 -6.57
C ASP A 58 -5.58 -22.71 -6.95
N GLY A 59 -5.12 -22.70 -8.19
CA GLY A 59 -4.17 -21.74 -8.72
C GLY A 59 -4.67 -20.32 -8.62
N GLY A 60 -3.74 -19.41 -8.34
CA GLY A 60 -4.08 -18.02 -8.06
C GLY A 60 -2.97 -17.06 -8.40
N TYR A 61 -3.10 -15.85 -7.89
CA TYR A 61 -2.18 -14.76 -8.14
C TYR A 61 -1.68 -14.18 -6.83
N ARG A 62 -0.41 -13.76 -6.84
CA ARG A 62 0.28 -13.13 -5.71
C ARG A 62 1.04 -11.91 -6.20
N LEU A 63 0.84 -10.78 -5.54
CA LEU A 63 1.69 -9.61 -5.74
C LEU A 63 3.00 -9.81 -4.96
N GLU A 64 4.12 -9.85 -5.66
CA GLU A 64 5.45 -10.02 -5.09
C GLU A 64 6.06 -8.68 -4.68
N ALA A 65 6.86 -8.71 -3.61
CA ALA A 65 7.71 -7.59 -3.24
C ALA A 65 8.82 -7.42 -4.29
N GLY A 66 8.97 -6.20 -4.79
CA GLY A 66 10.05 -5.81 -5.69
C GLY A 66 11.23 -5.19 -4.95
N ALA A 67 12.24 -4.75 -5.71
CA ALA A 67 13.34 -3.94 -5.18
C ALA A 67 12.87 -2.55 -4.73
N GLU A 68 11.79 -2.06 -5.33
CA GLU A 68 11.15 -0.79 -4.99
C GLU A 68 9.69 -1.04 -4.59
N LEU A 69 9.15 -0.14 -3.79
CA LEU A 69 7.73 -0.17 -3.42
C LEU A 69 6.91 0.18 -4.67
N PRO A 70 6.01 -0.71 -5.14
CA PRO A 70 5.15 -0.40 -6.28
C PRO A 70 4.16 0.72 -5.92
N PRO A 71 3.54 1.40 -6.91
CA PRO A 71 2.44 2.31 -6.64
C PRO A 71 1.34 1.62 -5.83
N LEU A 72 0.95 2.24 -4.72
CA LEU A 72 -0.05 1.71 -3.80
C LEU A 72 -1.37 2.46 -3.97
N LEU A 73 -2.47 1.74 -3.83
CA LEU A 73 -3.81 2.31 -3.75
C LEU A 73 -4.25 2.28 -2.28
N PHE A 74 -4.66 3.44 -1.78
CA PHE A 74 -5.17 3.61 -0.43
C PHE A 74 -6.64 4.04 -0.46
N ASP A 75 -7.43 3.49 0.44
CA ASP A 75 -8.77 4.01 0.72
C ASP A 75 -8.72 5.29 1.58
N ASP A 76 -9.87 5.91 1.79
CA ASP A 76 -9.99 7.18 2.51
C ASP A 76 -9.44 7.10 3.95
N GLU A 77 -9.71 6.01 4.66
CA GLU A 77 -9.27 5.81 6.05
C GLU A 77 -7.77 5.55 6.13
N GLN A 78 -7.22 4.75 5.22
CA GLN A 78 -5.79 4.48 5.11
C GLN A 78 -5.01 5.77 4.82
N VAL A 79 -5.50 6.62 3.91
CA VAL A 79 -4.88 7.91 3.60
C VAL A 79 -4.89 8.85 4.80
N LEU A 80 -5.99 8.90 5.56
CA LEU A 80 -6.07 9.70 6.78
C LEU A 80 -5.10 9.20 7.84
N ALA A 81 -5.03 7.88 8.06
CA ALA A 81 -4.11 7.25 8.99
C ALA A 81 -2.64 7.52 8.60
N LEU A 82 -2.30 7.38 7.31
CA LEU A 82 -0.98 7.69 6.78
C LEU A 82 -0.62 9.17 6.98
N THR A 83 -1.57 10.07 6.71
CA THR A 83 -1.38 11.51 6.90
C THR A 83 -1.12 11.86 8.38
N ALA A 84 -1.82 11.20 9.30
CA ALA A 84 -1.59 11.38 10.75
C ALA A 84 -0.22 10.82 11.17
N ALA A 85 0.14 9.63 10.72
CA ALA A 85 1.41 8.98 11.04
C ALA A 85 2.62 9.79 10.53
N LEU A 86 2.56 10.34 9.32
CA LEU A 86 3.64 11.15 8.75
C LEU A 86 3.84 12.50 9.46
N ARG A 87 2.89 12.92 10.28
CA ARG A 87 3.03 14.14 11.13
C ARG A 87 3.72 13.86 12.45
N ALA A 88 3.75 12.61 12.90
CA ALA A 88 4.49 12.25 14.10
C ALA A 88 5.99 12.30 13.81
N PRO A 89 6.78 13.06 14.57
CA PRO A 89 8.22 13.13 14.34
C PRO A 89 8.85 11.76 14.65
N VAL A 90 9.53 11.21 13.66
CA VAL A 90 10.39 10.03 13.82
C VAL A 90 11.82 10.48 13.69
N ALA A 91 12.59 10.31 14.76
CA ALA A 91 13.98 10.77 14.82
C ALA A 91 14.80 10.21 13.64
N GLY A 92 15.43 11.10 12.89
CA GLY A 92 16.22 10.78 11.69
C GLY A 92 15.42 10.58 10.40
N LEU A 93 14.09 10.70 10.44
CA LEU A 93 13.21 10.61 9.28
C LEU A 93 12.34 11.86 9.09
N GLU A 94 12.59 12.94 9.83
CA GLU A 94 11.76 14.14 9.86
C GLU A 94 11.59 14.74 8.47
N GLU A 95 12.68 14.90 7.75
CA GLU A 95 12.67 15.48 6.40
C GLU A 95 11.99 14.53 5.38
N ALA A 96 12.24 13.22 5.48
CA ALA A 96 11.60 12.23 4.62
C ALA A 96 10.08 12.18 4.87
N SER A 97 9.65 12.24 6.14
CA SER A 97 8.25 12.29 6.53
C SER A 97 7.57 13.56 6.02
N ALA A 98 8.24 14.71 6.10
CA ALA A 98 7.72 15.98 5.58
C ALA A 98 7.54 15.93 4.06
N ARG A 99 8.51 15.39 3.31
CA ARG A 99 8.38 15.20 1.85
C ARG A 99 7.25 14.25 1.49
N ALA A 100 7.14 13.11 2.18
CA ALA A 100 6.07 12.13 1.95
C ALA A 100 4.69 12.75 2.24
N LEU A 101 4.57 13.50 3.35
CA LEU A 101 3.35 14.21 3.71
C LEU A 101 2.95 15.24 2.64
N ALA A 102 3.92 16.00 2.12
CA ALA A 102 3.68 16.97 1.05
C ALA A 102 3.13 16.27 -0.21
N THR A 103 3.73 15.14 -0.61
CA THR A 103 3.28 14.34 -1.75
C THR A 103 1.85 13.83 -1.56
N VAL A 104 1.52 13.24 -0.39
CA VAL A 104 0.18 12.76 -0.08
C VAL A 104 -0.84 13.90 -0.12
N ARG A 105 -0.51 15.05 0.47
CA ARG A 105 -1.40 16.22 0.50
C ARG A 105 -1.68 16.80 -0.89
N GLN A 106 -0.72 16.73 -1.79
CA GLN A 106 -0.88 17.22 -3.17
C GLN A 106 -1.98 16.45 -3.92
N VAL A 107 -2.06 15.12 -3.72
CA VAL A 107 -3.01 14.25 -4.40
C VAL A 107 -4.27 13.96 -3.56
N LEU A 108 -4.33 14.48 -2.32
CA LEU A 108 -5.44 14.24 -1.40
C LEU A 108 -6.76 14.80 -1.97
N PRO A 109 -7.82 13.97 -2.08
CA PRO A 109 -9.13 14.44 -2.50
C PRO A 109 -9.64 15.62 -1.65
N ALA A 110 -10.27 16.60 -2.28
CA ALA A 110 -10.73 17.83 -1.61
C ALA A 110 -11.63 17.54 -0.40
N ARG A 111 -12.48 16.50 -0.49
CA ARG A 111 -13.39 16.09 0.60
C ARG A 111 -12.68 15.60 1.86
N LEU A 112 -11.43 15.12 1.72
CA LEU A 112 -10.65 14.60 2.86
C LEU A 112 -9.76 15.64 3.52
N ARG A 113 -9.50 16.77 2.86
CA ARG A 113 -8.64 17.83 3.38
C ARG A 113 -9.06 18.35 4.75
N PRO A 114 -10.34 18.67 5.02
CA PRO A 114 -10.76 19.13 6.36
C PRO A 114 -10.51 18.09 7.44
N ARG A 115 -10.78 16.80 7.16
CA ARG A 115 -10.53 15.71 8.11
C ARG A 115 -9.03 15.52 8.36
N ALA A 116 -8.21 15.56 7.31
CA ALA A 116 -6.77 15.48 7.41
C ALA A 116 -6.18 16.66 8.20
N ASP A 117 -6.75 17.88 8.07
CA ASP A 117 -6.29 19.05 8.82
C ASP A 117 -6.76 19.01 10.29
N ALA A 118 -7.93 18.45 10.58
CA ALA A 118 -8.41 18.26 11.95
C ALA A 118 -7.50 17.33 12.77
N LEU A 119 -6.84 16.37 12.16
CA LEU A 119 -5.87 15.47 12.81
C LEU A 119 -4.58 16.16 13.27
N ARG A 120 -4.37 17.44 12.98
CA ARG A 120 -3.20 18.21 13.44
C ARG A 120 -3.12 18.38 14.96
N PHE A 121 -4.25 18.30 15.63
CA PHE A 121 -4.33 18.63 17.07
C PHE A 121 -4.12 17.44 18.00
N THR A 122 -3.94 16.22 17.47
CA THR A 122 -3.93 15.01 18.31
C THR A 122 -2.53 14.46 18.61
N VAL A 123 -1.50 14.92 17.90
CA VAL A 123 -0.13 14.43 18.12
C VAL A 123 0.64 15.46 18.96
N ALA A 124 0.49 15.39 20.28
CA ALA A 124 1.40 16.03 21.21
C ALA A 124 2.74 15.27 21.16
N ALA A 125 3.75 15.89 20.54
CA ALA A 125 5.09 15.33 20.48
C ALA A 125 5.71 15.32 21.88
N ALA A 126 5.85 14.14 22.49
CA ALA A 126 6.87 13.97 23.50
C ALA A 126 8.24 14.00 22.77
N PRO A 127 9.23 14.75 23.27
CA PRO A 127 10.57 14.76 22.70
C PRO A 127 11.18 13.35 22.88
N ALA A 128 11.16 12.55 21.82
CA ALA A 128 11.85 11.27 21.82
C ALA A 128 13.35 11.53 21.62
N PRO A 129 14.23 10.82 22.34
CA PRO A 129 15.66 10.89 22.10
C PRO A 129 15.94 10.48 20.64
N ALA A 130 16.76 11.26 19.96
CA ALA A 130 17.14 11.00 18.56
C ALA A 130 17.91 9.68 18.46
N VAL A 131 17.24 8.63 18.04
CA VAL A 131 17.86 7.34 17.73
C VAL A 131 18.08 7.29 16.22
N PRO A 132 19.31 7.08 15.72
CA PRO A 132 19.56 6.97 14.30
C PRO A 132 18.71 5.84 13.68
N PRO A 133 18.18 6.04 12.45
CA PRO A 133 17.33 5.04 11.78
C PRO A 133 17.96 3.65 11.70
N GLU A 134 19.26 3.60 11.48
CA GLU A 134 20.03 2.36 11.42
C GLU A 134 19.95 1.55 12.73
N ARG A 135 19.93 2.22 13.87
CA ARG A 135 19.77 1.58 15.18
C ARG A 135 18.35 1.04 15.39
N LEU A 136 17.33 1.74 14.92
CA LEU A 136 15.95 1.25 14.97
C LEU A 136 15.77 0.00 14.12
N VAL A 137 16.36 -0.02 12.92
CA VAL A 137 16.34 -1.18 12.02
C VAL A 137 17.13 -2.35 12.64
N ALA A 138 18.28 -2.08 13.23
CA ALA A 138 19.11 -3.11 13.89
C ALA A 138 18.39 -3.73 15.09
N VAL A 139 17.76 -2.92 15.94
CA VAL A 139 16.96 -3.40 17.09
C VAL A 139 15.76 -4.23 16.61
N ALA A 140 15.03 -3.77 15.61
CA ALA A 140 13.89 -4.50 15.04
C ALA A 140 14.32 -5.84 14.40
N ALA A 141 15.50 -5.89 13.79
CA ALA A 141 16.08 -7.13 13.26
C ALA A 141 16.52 -8.09 14.39
N ALA A 142 17.12 -7.58 15.45
CA ALA A 142 17.55 -8.36 16.60
C ALA A 142 16.35 -8.97 17.36
N VAL A 143 15.28 -8.22 17.54
CA VAL A 143 14.04 -8.73 18.15
C VAL A 143 13.44 -9.86 17.34
N ARG A 144 13.38 -9.73 16.00
CA ARG A 144 12.89 -10.80 15.12
C ARG A 144 13.77 -12.04 15.08
N ALA A 145 15.06 -11.90 15.31
CA ALA A 145 15.99 -13.04 15.35
C ALA A 145 15.97 -13.78 16.70
N SER A 146 15.29 -13.23 17.72
CA SER A 146 15.17 -13.78 19.07
C SER A 146 13.87 -14.56 19.29
N GLU A 147 12.94 -14.58 18.31
CA GLU A 147 11.73 -15.38 18.25
C GLU A 147 11.92 -16.63 17.38
#